data_16e6062ed64f7f7ad1be1df180ff3c80
#
_entry.id   16e6062ed64f7f7ad1be1df180ff3c80
#
_cell.length_a   1.000
_cell.length_b   1.000
_cell.length_c   1.000
_cell.angle_alpha   90.00
_cell.angle_beta   90.00
_cell.angle_gamma   90.00
#
_symmetry.space_group_name_H-M   'P 1'
#
loop_
_entity.id
_entity.type
_entity.pdbx_description
1 polymer ?
#
loop_
_entity_poly.entity_id
_entity_poly.type
_entity_poly.pdbx_seq_one_letter_code
_entity_poly.pdbx_strand_id
1 'polypeptide(L)'
;MVKADFGDALLFFEPSYLVRRGMEAFLVTQSSDSYFIDTLRELERVLKEGKPRALIMELYHQREYLYDVLRFVLTAKNVWPEIPLVIFTAVEHPGILALLAADARIAIVAKEEPLHCLSDAIAAAGEFSGYRSPHIRARSVHPAAALSDSEWRVLAMMVAGASPGSIANVTRRSYKTISSHKLNIMRKLGLNQAGFMRLILSLRTRYPS
;
A
#
# COMPACT_ATOMS: atom_id res chain seq x y z
N MET A 1 -14.16 28.77 0.49
CA MET A 1 -13.56 27.47 0.89
C MET A 1 -12.09 27.72 1.14
N VAL A 2 -11.64 27.69 2.40
CA VAL A 2 -10.23 27.89 2.75
C VAL A 2 -9.50 26.66 2.22
N LYS A 3 -8.54 26.83 1.28
CA LYS A 3 -7.59 25.77 0.92
C LYS A 3 -6.88 25.39 2.22
N ALA A 4 -7.01 24.15 2.66
CA ALA A 4 -6.19 23.64 3.74
C ALA A 4 -4.73 23.66 3.23
N ASP A 5 -3.95 24.58 3.74
CA ASP A 5 -2.52 24.59 3.48
C ASP A 5 -1.91 23.55 4.43
N PHE A 6 -1.67 22.35 3.90
CA PHE A 6 -1.07 21.27 4.67
C PHE A 6 0.44 21.44 4.85
N GLY A 7 1.07 22.42 4.16
CA GLY A 7 2.47 22.82 4.30
C GLY A 7 3.42 21.70 4.74
N ASP A 8 3.90 21.79 5.97
CA ASP A 8 4.78 20.78 6.59
C ASP A 8 4.03 19.64 7.31
N ALA A 9 2.71 19.54 7.15
CA ALA A 9 1.91 18.55 7.88
C ALA A 9 2.09 17.12 7.33
N LEU A 10 2.04 16.17 8.25
CA LEU A 10 2.00 14.73 7.93
C LEU A 10 0.54 14.27 7.86
N LEU A 11 0.20 13.53 6.83
CA LEU A 11 -1.13 12.98 6.65
C LEU A 11 -1.12 11.47 6.93
N PHE A 12 -2.01 11.02 7.81
CA PHE A 12 -2.08 9.64 8.26
C PHE A 12 -3.39 8.98 7.85
N PHE A 13 -3.28 7.82 7.24
CA PHE A 13 -4.37 6.86 7.06
C PHE A 13 -4.14 5.67 8.00
N GLU A 14 -4.57 5.81 9.26
CA GLU A 14 -4.31 4.86 10.36
C GLU A 14 -5.61 4.60 11.14
N PRO A 15 -6.14 3.36 11.15
CA PRO A 15 -7.40 3.06 11.82
C PRO A 15 -7.28 2.90 13.34
N SER A 16 -6.10 2.52 13.84
CA SER A 16 -5.91 2.23 15.25
C SER A 16 -5.81 3.50 16.10
N TYR A 17 -6.77 3.70 17.01
CA TYR A 17 -6.74 4.82 17.95
C TYR A 17 -5.45 4.85 18.79
N LEU A 18 -4.99 3.70 19.28
CA LEU A 18 -3.78 3.63 20.10
C LEU A 18 -2.53 4.04 19.31
N VAL A 19 -2.43 3.59 18.05
CA VAL A 19 -1.32 3.97 17.17
C VAL A 19 -1.36 5.47 16.88
N ARG A 20 -2.54 6.05 16.59
CA ARG A 20 -2.70 7.50 16.40
C ARG A 20 -2.19 8.28 17.60
N ARG A 21 -2.61 7.91 18.81
CA ARG A 21 -2.17 8.57 20.05
C ARG A 21 -0.66 8.46 20.26
N GLY A 22 -0.09 7.30 19.96
CA GLY A 22 1.36 7.11 20.02
C GLY A 22 2.11 7.98 19.00
N MET A 23 1.59 8.09 17.79
CA MET A 23 2.15 8.96 16.75
C MET A 23 2.04 10.43 17.11
N GLU A 24 0.89 10.89 17.59
CA GLU A 24 0.70 12.28 18.05
C GLU A 24 1.73 12.63 19.13
N ALA A 25 1.89 11.78 20.16
CA ALA A 25 2.87 12.00 21.22
C ALA A 25 4.32 12.04 20.69
N PHE A 26 4.65 11.19 19.72
CA PHE A 26 5.97 11.16 19.10
C PHE A 26 6.22 12.39 18.23
N LEU A 27 5.23 12.82 17.45
CA LEU A 27 5.34 13.94 16.51
C LEU A 27 5.38 15.31 17.20
N VAL A 28 4.73 15.45 18.38
CA VAL A 28 4.86 16.67 19.21
C VAL A 28 6.33 16.97 19.50
N THR A 29 7.16 15.95 19.69
CA THR A 29 8.60 16.15 19.91
C THR A 29 9.34 16.62 18.65
N GLN A 30 8.74 16.47 17.47
CA GLN A 30 9.32 16.85 16.17
C GLN A 30 8.71 18.13 15.56
N SER A 31 7.81 18.81 16.31
CA SER A 31 7.14 20.05 15.88
C SER A 31 6.42 19.94 14.53
N SER A 32 5.87 18.78 14.20
CA SER A 32 5.15 18.54 12.94
C SER A 32 3.64 18.42 13.21
N ASP A 33 2.85 19.15 12.45
CA ASP A 33 1.40 18.96 12.44
C ASP A 33 1.03 17.61 11.84
N SER A 34 -0.02 16.99 12.37
CA SER A 34 -0.50 15.70 11.90
C SER A 34 -2.02 15.69 11.74
N TYR A 35 -2.48 15.12 10.62
CA TYR A 35 -3.90 14.94 10.32
C TYR A 35 -4.20 13.48 10.07
N PHE A 36 -5.28 12.98 10.68
CA PHE A 36 -5.73 11.59 10.55
C PHE A 36 -7.00 11.53 9.72
N ILE A 37 -6.98 10.69 8.70
CA ILE A 37 -8.06 10.48 7.75
C ILE A 37 -8.62 9.07 7.91
N ASP A 38 -9.94 8.93 7.85
CA ASP A 38 -10.65 7.67 8.15
C ASP A 38 -11.15 6.91 6.92
N THR A 39 -11.13 7.51 5.73
CA THR A 39 -11.60 6.86 4.51
C THR A 39 -10.73 7.21 3.31
N LEU A 40 -10.61 6.29 2.36
CA LEU A 40 -9.89 6.54 1.09
C LEU A 40 -10.52 7.69 0.29
N ARG A 41 -11.85 7.82 0.34
CA ARG A 41 -12.57 8.91 -0.34
C ARG A 41 -12.17 10.28 0.22
N GLU A 42 -12.09 10.41 1.53
CA GLU A 42 -11.67 11.64 2.18
C GLU A 42 -10.20 11.92 1.90
N LEU A 43 -9.35 10.89 1.97
CA LEU A 43 -7.94 10.98 1.65
C LEU A 43 -7.73 11.51 0.22
N GLU A 44 -8.44 10.96 -0.75
CA GLU A 44 -8.37 11.43 -2.15
C GLU A 44 -8.81 12.90 -2.29
N ARG A 45 -9.86 13.32 -1.55
CA ARG A 45 -10.32 14.72 -1.55
C ARG A 45 -9.24 15.65 -1.00
N VAL A 46 -8.67 15.30 0.15
CA VAL A 46 -7.62 16.10 0.81
C VAL A 46 -6.38 16.23 -0.07
N LEU A 47 -5.93 15.16 -0.72
CA LEU A 47 -4.78 15.17 -1.62
C LEU A 47 -5.01 15.99 -2.91
N LYS A 48 -6.26 16.20 -3.32
CA LYS A 48 -6.61 17.11 -4.43
C LYS A 48 -6.59 18.59 -4.00
N GLU A 49 -6.84 18.86 -2.73
CA GLU A 49 -6.93 20.22 -2.18
C GLU A 49 -5.57 20.76 -1.70
N GLY A 50 -4.65 19.88 -1.31
CA GLY A 50 -3.36 20.28 -0.76
C GLY A 50 -2.27 19.22 -0.89
N LYS A 51 -1.03 19.62 -0.58
CA LYS A 51 0.16 18.75 -0.64
C LYS A 51 0.73 18.60 0.77
N PRO A 52 0.50 17.47 1.46
CA PRO A 52 1.14 17.20 2.73
C PRO A 52 2.63 16.94 2.53
N ARG A 53 3.43 17.15 3.57
CA ARG A 53 4.86 16.81 3.61
C ARG A 53 5.12 15.33 3.31
N ALA A 54 4.26 14.44 3.83
CA ALA A 54 4.27 13.02 3.51
C ALA A 54 2.89 12.40 3.80
N LEU A 55 2.58 11.31 3.10
CA LEU A 55 1.42 10.45 3.35
C LEU A 55 1.90 9.14 3.99
N ILE A 56 1.43 8.86 5.20
CA ILE A 56 1.72 7.65 5.94
C ILE A 56 0.46 6.77 5.99
N MET A 57 0.56 5.52 5.54
CA MET A 57 -0.60 4.64 5.40
C MET A 57 -0.39 3.28 6.08
N GLU A 58 -1.37 2.87 6.89
CA GLU A 58 -1.60 1.48 7.21
C GLU A 58 -2.42 0.83 6.09
N LEU A 59 -2.09 -0.40 5.73
CA LEU A 59 -2.80 -1.14 4.69
C LEU A 59 -4.06 -1.82 5.23
N TYR A 60 -4.05 -2.30 6.48
CA TYR A 60 -5.24 -2.84 7.12
C TYR A 60 -6.14 -1.71 7.63
N HIS A 61 -7.39 -1.72 7.20
CA HIS A 61 -8.36 -0.71 7.62
C HIS A 61 -9.73 -1.34 7.89
N GLN A 62 -10.44 -0.86 8.95
CA GLN A 62 -11.74 -1.44 9.35
C GLN A 62 -12.84 -1.22 8.31
N ARG A 63 -12.80 -0.11 7.58
CA ARG A 63 -13.84 0.29 6.63
C ARG A 63 -13.50 -0.03 5.18
N GLU A 64 -12.22 -0.32 4.88
CA GLU A 64 -11.72 -0.53 3.53
C GLU A 64 -11.19 -1.96 3.38
N TYR A 65 -11.32 -2.53 2.19
CA TYR A 65 -10.66 -3.78 1.87
C TYR A 65 -9.18 -3.55 1.59
N LEU A 66 -8.35 -4.49 2.02
CA LEU A 66 -6.90 -4.42 1.77
C LEU A 66 -6.57 -4.21 0.28
N TYR A 67 -7.34 -4.83 -0.62
CA TYR A 67 -7.21 -4.63 -2.05
C TYR A 67 -7.39 -3.15 -2.46
N ASP A 68 -8.41 -2.47 -1.91
CA ASP A 68 -8.72 -1.09 -2.27
C ASP A 68 -7.65 -0.13 -1.75
N VAL A 69 -7.14 -0.37 -0.52
CA VAL A 69 -6.04 0.41 0.05
C VAL A 69 -4.76 0.21 -0.77
N LEU A 70 -4.41 -1.05 -1.10
CA LEU A 70 -3.24 -1.36 -1.92
C LEU A 70 -3.34 -0.72 -3.30
N ARG A 71 -4.50 -0.80 -3.95
CA ARG A 71 -4.76 -0.16 -5.23
C ARG A 71 -4.61 1.36 -5.15
N PHE A 72 -5.14 1.97 -4.08
CA PHE A 72 -4.97 3.40 -3.84
C PHE A 72 -3.49 3.77 -3.75
N VAL A 73 -2.69 3.08 -2.92
CA VAL A 73 -1.24 3.29 -2.77
C VAL A 73 -0.53 3.26 -4.13
N LEU A 74 -0.79 2.22 -4.93
CA LEU A 74 -0.15 2.04 -6.23
C LEU A 74 -0.62 3.05 -7.30
N THR A 75 -1.79 3.66 -7.10
CA THR A 75 -2.30 4.73 -7.97
C THR A 75 -1.77 6.09 -7.50
N ALA A 76 -1.77 6.35 -6.20
CA ALA A 76 -1.39 7.61 -5.57
C ALA A 76 0.00 8.07 -6.01
N LYS A 77 0.97 7.18 -6.06
CA LYS A 77 2.33 7.45 -6.53
C LYS A 77 2.44 7.97 -7.97
N ASN A 78 1.41 7.74 -8.79
CA ASN A 78 1.36 8.23 -10.18
C ASN A 78 0.53 9.49 -10.30
N VAL A 79 -0.51 9.64 -9.46
CA VAL A 79 -1.41 10.80 -9.46
C VAL A 79 -0.80 11.98 -8.70
N TRP A 80 -0.09 11.69 -7.62
CA TRP A 80 0.61 12.68 -6.78
C TRP A 80 2.08 12.27 -6.59
N PRO A 81 2.89 12.28 -7.67
CA PRO A 81 4.25 11.75 -7.64
C PRO A 81 5.19 12.54 -6.74
N GLU A 82 4.83 13.78 -6.40
CA GLU A 82 5.57 14.68 -5.53
C GLU A 82 5.33 14.45 -4.04
N ILE A 83 4.28 13.67 -3.67
CA ILE A 83 3.98 13.39 -2.26
C ILE A 83 4.75 12.15 -1.81
N PRO A 84 5.68 12.29 -0.85
CA PRO A 84 6.37 11.15 -0.25
C PRO A 84 5.38 10.15 0.36
N LEU A 85 5.54 8.86 0.03
CA LEU A 85 4.62 7.82 0.46
C LEU A 85 5.33 6.81 1.36
N VAL A 86 4.84 6.69 2.59
CA VAL A 86 5.34 5.75 3.59
C VAL A 86 4.24 4.75 3.94
N ILE A 87 4.50 3.48 3.78
CA ILE A 87 3.63 2.41 4.27
C ILE A 87 4.15 1.98 5.65
N PHE A 88 3.38 2.30 6.69
CA PHE A 88 3.64 1.91 8.06
C PHE A 88 2.61 0.85 8.45
N THR A 89 2.99 -0.43 8.36
CA THR A 89 2.01 -1.51 8.30
C THR A 89 2.34 -2.73 9.15
N ALA A 90 1.30 -3.41 9.62
CA ALA A 90 1.38 -4.74 10.22
C ALA A 90 1.22 -5.86 9.18
N VAL A 91 1.09 -5.54 7.88
CA VAL A 91 0.97 -6.56 6.83
C VAL A 91 2.30 -7.29 6.62
N GLU A 92 2.25 -8.62 6.77
CA GLU A 92 3.42 -9.49 6.64
C GLU A 92 3.41 -10.34 5.36
N HIS A 93 2.34 -10.28 4.57
CA HIS A 93 2.21 -11.15 3.40
C HIS A 93 3.28 -10.83 2.35
N PRO A 94 4.19 -11.78 2.00
CA PRO A 94 5.35 -11.50 1.16
C PRO A 94 4.96 -10.99 -0.24
N GLY A 95 3.85 -11.47 -0.81
CA GLY A 95 3.36 -11.00 -2.10
C GLY A 95 2.88 -9.54 -2.08
N ILE A 96 2.29 -9.07 -0.96
CA ILE A 96 1.88 -7.67 -0.80
C ILE A 96 3.11 -6.78 -0.65
N LEU A 97 4.03 -7.18 0.21
CA LEU A 97 5.29 -6.47 0.40
C LEU A 97 6.10 -6.40 -0.91
N ALA A 98 6.12 -7.49 -1.70
CA ALA A 98 6.76 -7.51 -3.01
C ALA A 98 6.12 -6.53 -4.00
N LEU A 99 4.79 -6.41 -4.02
CA LEU A 99 4.07 -5.43 -4.86
C LEU A 99 4.46 -3.99 -4.51
N LEU A 100 4.56 -3.67 -3.23
CA LEU A 100 4.97 -2.35 -2.76
C LEU A 100 6.46 -2.09 -3.02
N ALA A 101 7.31 -3.08 -2.76
CA ALA A 101 8.75 -2.97 -2.93
C ALA A 101 9.20 -2.84 -4.39
N ALA A 102 8.33 -3.15 -5.35
CA ALA A 102 8.58 -2.97 -6.78
C ALA A 102 8.78 -1.49 -7.19
N ASP A 103 8.40 -0.54 -6.32
CA ASP A 103 8.57 0.89 -6.58
C ASP A 103 9.42 1.54 -5.49
N ALA A 104 10.55 2.14 -5.87
CA ALA A 104 11.45 2.81 -4.95
C ALA A 104 10.86 4.10 -4.34
N ARG A 105 9.80 4.64 -4.92
CA ARG A 105 9.10 5.82 -4.37
C ARG A 105 8.27 5.51 -3.12
N ILE A 106 8.06 4.24 -2.78
CA ILE A 106 7.31 3.80 -1.61
C ILE A 106 8.31 3.39 -0.53
N ALA A 107 8.35 4.07 0.60
CA ALA A 107 9.04 3.60 1.79
C ALA A 107 8.15 2.60 2.55
N ILE A 108 8.75 1.57 3.16
CA ILE A 108 7.99 0.55 3.91
C ILE A 108 8.62 0.35 5.28
N VAL A 109 7.80 0.47 6.32
CA VAL A 109 8.16 0.27 7.73
C VAL A 109 7.20 -0.73 8.36
N ALA A 110 7.72 -1.71 9.06
CA ALA A 110 6.91 -2.62 9.87
C ALA A 110 6.48 -1.94 11.17
N LYS A 111 5.25 -2.19 11.64
CA LYS A 111 4.75 -1.60 12.91
C LYS A 111 5.46 -2.12 14.16
N GLU A 112 6.14 -3.25 14.07
CA GLU A 112 6.96 -3.78 15.15
C GLU A 112 8.30 -3.04 15.33
N GLU A 113 8.67 -2.18 14.38
CA GLU A 113 9.91 -1.41 14.45
C GLU A 113 9.79 -0.23 15.43
N PRO A 114 10.92 0.19 16.02
CA PRO A 114 10.97 1.41 16.80
C PRO A 114 10.55 2.64 15.97
N LEU A 115 9.90 3.62 16.60
CA LEU A 115 9.36 4.80 15.90
C LEU A 115 10.40 5.64 15.16
N HIS A 116 11.69 5.57 15.53
CA HIS A 116 12.74 6.26 14.75
C HIS A 116 12.82 5.72 13.31
N CYS A 117 12.52 4.44 13.07
CA CYS A 117 12.45 3.91 11.70
C CYS A 117 11.37 4.59 10.86
N LEU A 118 10.29 5.08 11.47
CA LEU A 118 9.27 5.88 10.78
C LEU A 118 9.84 7.25 10.41
N SER A 119 10.57 7.91 11.30
CA SER A 119 11.23 9.20 10.99
C SER A 119 12.24 9.05 9.85
N ASP A 120 13.06 8.00 9.89
CA ASP A 120 14.02 7.69 8.82
C ASP A 120 13.31 7.44 7.49
N ALA A 121 12.17 6.72 7.54
CA ALA A 121 11.36 6.44 6.35
C ALA A 121 10.73 7.70 5.77
N ILE A 122 10.24 8.64 6.59
CA ILE A 122 9.67 9.91 6.13
C ILE A 122 10.75 10.75 5.44
N ALA A 123 11.95 10.85 6.03
CA ALA A 123 13.07 11.55 5.43
C ALA A 123 13.49 10.90 4.10
N ALA A 124 13.69 9.59 4.09
CA ALA A 124 14.08 8.82 2.91
C ALA A 124 13.02 8.82 1.81
N ALA A 125 11.72 8.87 2.15
CA ALA A 125 10.63 8.93 1.18
C ALA A 125 10.66 10.26 0.39
N GLY A 126 11.03 11.36 1.03
CA GLY A 126 11.25 12.65 0.35
C GLY A 126 12.36 12.60 -0.70
N GLU A 127 13.34 11.72 -0.53
CA GLU A 127 14.45 11.48 -1.46
C GLU A 127 14.15 10.36 -2.48
N PHE A 128 12.99 9.71 -2.38
CA PHE A 128 12.59 8.55 -3.19
C PHE A 128 13.63 7.41 -3.17
N SER A 129 14.29 7.22 -2.04
CA SER A 129 15.42 6.28 -1.87
C SER A 129 15.00 4.81 -1.70
N GLY A 130 13.71 4.51 -1.68
CA GLY A 130 13.21 3.14 -1.55
C GLY A 130 13.46 2.53 -0.18
N TYR A 131 13.31 3.32 0.89
CA TYR A 131 13.55 2.87 2.27
C TYR A 131 12.75 1.61 2.64
N ARG A 132 13.41 0.69 3.32
CA ARG A 132 12.83 -0.52 3.91
C ARG A 132 13.38 -0.66 5.32
N SER A 133 12.52 -0.77 6.33
CA SER A 133 12.97 -0.98 7.70
C SER A 133 13.69 -2.34 7.85
N PRO A 134 14.51 -2.52 8.89
CA PRO A 134 15.26 -3.75 9.11
C PRO A 134 14.41 -5.02 9.05
N HIS A 135 13.24 -5.00 9.68
CA HIS A 135 12.31 -6.12 9.70
C HIS A 135 11.75 -6.45 8.30
N ILE A 136 11.41 -5.41 7.51
CA ILE A 136 10.99 -5.58 6.12
C ILE A 136 12.12 -6.15 5.26
N ARG A 137 13.36 -5.70 5.44
CA ARG A 137 14.53 -6.23 4.73
C ARG A 137 14.81 -7.69 5.05
N ALA A 138 14.70 -8.06 6.34
CA ALA A 138 14.93 -9.43 6.79
C ALA A 138 13.92 -10.44 6.21
N ARG A 139 12.72 -10.00 5.82
CA ARG A 139 11.70 -10.82 5.17
C ARG A 139 11.96 -11.07 3.69
N SER A 140 13.13 -10.70 3.17
CA SER A 140 13.58 -10.97 1.80
C SER A 140 12.54 -10.64 0.74
N VAL A 141 12.00 -9.43 0.81
CA VAL A 141 11.15 -8.92 -0.25
C VAL A 141 12.06 -8.55 -1.42
N HIS A 142 12.38 -9.53 -2.27
CA HIS A 142 13.01 -9.21 -3.55
C HIS A 142 12.03 -8.30 -4.33
N PRO A 143 12.50 -7.15 -4.85
CA PRO A 143 11.65 -6.30 -5.65
C PRO A 143 11.15 -7.12 -6.84
N ALA A 144 9.86 -7.42 -6.82
CA ALA A 144 9.21 -8.07 -7.93
C ALA A 144 9.23 -7.12 -9.13
N ALA A 145 9.28 -7.67 -10.33
CA ALA A 145 8.94 -6.86 -11.49
C ALA A 145 7.49 -6.37 -11.34
N ALA A 146 7.24 -5.10 -11.58
CA ALA A 146 5.90 -4.53 -11.48
C ALA A 146 4.88 -5.33 -12.31
N LEU A 147 3.68 -5.47 -11.80
CA LEU A 147 2.59 -6.09 -12.57
C LEU A 147 2.20 -5.14 -13.70
N SER A 148 1.97 -5.70 -14.90
CA SER A 148 1.38 -4.94 -16.00
C SER A 148 -0.11 -4.66 -15.72
N ASP A 149 -0.70 -3.69 -16.44
CA ASP A 149 -2.13 -3.37 -16.34
C ASP A 149 -3.03 -4.58 -16.57
N SER A 150 -2.65 -5.45 -17.51
CA SER A 150 -3.39 -6.69 -17.77
C SER A 150 -3.31 -7.67 -16.61
N GLU A 151 -2.15 -7.80 -15.97
CA GLU A 151 -1.96 -8.64 -14.79
C GLU A 151 -2.73 -8.07 -13.58
N TRP A 152 -2.69 -6.75 -13.38
CA TRP A 152 -3.49 -6.07 -12.36
C TRP A 152 -4.99 -6.30 -12.55
N ARG A 153 -5.47 -6.17 -13.79
CA ARG A 153 -6.88 -6.43 -14.12
C ARG A 153 -7.28 -7.87 -13.81
N VAL A 154 -6.45 -8.84 -14.19
CA VAL A 154 -6.70 -10.25 -13.90
C VAL A 154 -6.69 -10.51 -12.39
N LEU A 155 -5.71 -9.96 -11.65
CA LEU A 155 -5.66 -10.06 -10.19
C LEU A 155 -6.92 -9.48 -9.54
N ALA A 156 -7.35 -8.29 -9.96
CA ALA A 156 -8.57 -7.64 -9.47
C ALA A 156 -9.81 -8.52 -9.64
N MET A 157 -9.99 -9.09 -10.83
CA MET A 157 -11.13 -9.98 -11.11
C MET A 157 -11.07 -11.25 -10.26
N MET A 158 -9.89 -11.82 -10.03
CA MET A 158 -9.71 -12.97 -9.14
C MET A 158 -10.00 -12.60 -7.68
N VAL A 159 -9.57 -11.45 -7.22
CA VAL A 159 -9.93 -10.90 -5.88
C VAL A 159 -11.44 -10.72 -5.76
N ALA A 160 -12.11 -10.25 -6.81
CA ALA A 160 -13.57 -10.17 -6.85
C ALA A 160 -14.30 -11.54 -6.93
N GLY A 161 -13.56 -12.65 -7.03
CA GLY A 161 -14.12 -14.02 -7.01
C GLY A 161 -14.30 -14.67 -8.36
N ALA A 162 -13.91 -14.01 -9.46
CA ALA A 162 -14.05 -14.56 -10.78
C ALA A 162 -13.08 -15.73 -11.02
N SER A 163 -13.57 -16.81 -11.60
CA SER A 163 -12.73 -17.93 -12.05
C SER A 163 -11.94 -17.53 -13.32
N PRO A 164 -10.82 -18.20 -13.62
CA PRO A 164 -10.09 -17.95 -14.87
C PRO A 164 -10.96 -18.10 -16.13
N GLY A 165 -11.91 -19.03 -16.13
CA GLY A 165 -12.88 -19.22 -17.23
C GLY A 165 -13.83 -18.03 -17.35
N SER A 166 -14.38 -17.55 -16.23
CA SER A 166 -15.25 -16.37 -16.21
C SER A 166 -14.50 -15.12 -16.70
N ILE A 167 -13.24 -14.97 -16.27
CA ILE A 167 -12.38 -13.85 -16.70
C ILE A 167 -12.14 -13.92 -18.21
N ALA A 168 -11.83 -15.10 -18.74
CA ALA A 168 -11.62 -15.30 -20.18
C ALA A 168 -12.86 -14.86 -21.00
N ASN A 169 -14.04 -15.25 -20.56
CA ASN A 169 -15.31 -14.88 -21.22
C ASN A 169 -15.55 -13.36 -21.19
N VAL A 170 -15.46 -12.74 -20.00
CA VAL A 170 -15.72 -11.31 -19.83
C VAL A 170 -14.70 -10.43 -20.58
N THR A 171 -13.43 -10.85 -20.59
CA THR A 171 -12.36 -10.09 -21.25
C THR A 171 -12.19 -10.41 -22.73
N ARG A 172 -12.97 -11.35 -23.27
CA ARG A 172 -12.84 -11.88 -24.63
C ARG A 172 -11.42 -12.36 -24.94
N ARG A 173 -10.78 -12.99 -23.97
CA ARG A 173 -9.43 -13.59 -24.08
C ARG A 173 -9.54 -15.10 -23.97
N SER A 174 -8.50 -15.81 -24.45
CA SER A 174 -8.46 -17.26 -24.27
C SER A 174 -8.19 -17.62 -22.78
N TYR A 175 -8.70 -18.77 -22.35
CA TYR A 175 -8.37 -19.33 -21.03
C TYR A 175 -6.85 -19.45 -20.84
N LYS A 176 -6.12 -19.83 -21.88
CA LYS A 176 -4.65 -19.92 -21.90
C LYS A 176 -4.02 -18.57 -21.58
N THR A 177 -4.53 -17.47 -22.15
CA THR A 177 -4.04 -16.11 -21.88
C THR A 177 -4.21 -15.74 -20.41
N ILE A 178 -5.39 -15.99 -19.83
CA ILE A 178 -5.66 -15.70 -18.42
C ILE A 178 -4.80 -16.54 -17.49
N SER A 179 -4.62 -17.83 -17.80
CA SER A 179 -3.74 -18.72 -17.05
C SER A 179 -2.27 -18.26 -17.13
N SER A 180 -1.81 -17.76 -18.29
CA SER A 180 -0.48 -17.19 -18.41
C SER A 180 -0.30 -15.92 -17.58
N HIS A 181 -1.29 -15.03 -17.54
CA HIS A 181 -1.26 -13.85 -16.65
C HIS A 181 -1.17 -14.27 -15.18
N LYS A 182 -1.99 -15.24 -14.74
CA LYS A 182 -1.91 -15.78 -13.37
C LYS A 182 -0.52 -16.32 -13.04
N LEU A 183 0.08 -17.13 -13.92
CA LEU A 183 1.43 -17.67 -13.72
C LEU A 183 2.49 -16.58 -13.68
N ASN A 184 2.37 -15.56 -14.51
CA ASN A 184 3.28 -14.42 -14.51
C ASN A 184 3.17 -13.61 -13.21
N ILE A 185 1.96 -13.37 -12.70
CA ILE A 185 1.74 -12.74 -11.39
C ILE A 185 2.46 -13.56 -10.31
N MET A 186 2.20 -14.86 -10.25
CA MET A 186 2.83 -15.76 -9.27
C MET A 186 4.36 -15.69 -9.34
N ARG A 187 4.92 -15.77 -10.55
CA ARG A 187 6.37 -15.69 -10.78
C ARG A 187 6.95 -14.34 -10.35
N LYS A 188 6.31 -13.24 -10.72
CA LYS A 188 6.73 -11.87 -10.37
C LYS A 188 6.70 -11.64 -8.87
N LEU A 189 5.74 -12.24 -8.16
CA LEU A 189 5.60 -12.09 -6.71
C LEU A 189 6.33 -13.18 -5.91
N GLY A 190 7.03 -14.08 -6.57
CA GLY A 190 7.73 -15.19 -5.91
C GLY A 190 6.78 -16.17 -5.19
N LEU A 191 5.54 -16.33 -5.67
CA LEU A 191 4.50 -17.12 -5.01
C LEU A 191 4.29 -18.47 -5.72
N ASN A 192 4.15 -19.53 -4.94
CA ASN A 192 3.55 -20.78 -5.40
C ASN A 192 2.01 -20.70 -5.39
N GLN A 193 1.33 -21.76 -5.81
CA GLN A 193 -0.14 -21.80 -5.87
C GLN A 193 -0.79 -21.52 -4.51
N ALA A 194 -0.27 -22.10 -3.43
CA ALA A 194 -0.81 -21.89 -2.08
C ALA A 194 -0.59 -20.45 -1.60
N GLY A 195 0.60 -19.88 -1.86
CA GLY A 195 0.91 -18.49 -1.58
C GLY A 195 0.02 -17.52 -2.36
N PHE A 196 -0.25 -17.81 -3.63
CA PHE A 196 -1.16 -17.02 -4.45
C PHE A 196 -2.60 -17.06 -3.92
N MET A 197 -3.09 -18.21 -3.48
CA MET A 197 -4.41 -18.31 -2.86
C MET A 197 -4.48 -17.53 -1.55
N ARG A 198 -3.45 -17.59 -0.72
CA ARG A 198 -3.36 -16.76 0.50
C ARG A 198 -3.37 -15.28 0.16
N LEU A 199 -2.64 -14.85 -0.89
CA LEU A 199 -2.69 -13.46 -1.37
C LEU A 199 -4.11 -13.03 -1.74
N ILE A 200 -4.81 -13.81 -2.54
CA ILE A 200 -6.21 -13.52 -2.93
C ILE A 200 -7.11 -13.40 -1.70
N LEU A 201 -6.99 -14.31 -0.73
CA LEU A 201 -7.77 -14.25 0.50
C LEU A 201 -7.42 -13.02 1.33
N SER A 202 -6.13 -12.72 1.52
CA SER A 202 -5.69 -11.52 2.25
C SER A 202 -6.21 -10.24 1.62
N LEU A 203 -6.17 -10.12 0.28
CA LEU A 203 -6.67 -8.94 -0.42
C LEU A 203 -8.18 -8.71 -0.27
N ARG A 204 -8.94 -9.75 0.11
CA ARG A 204 -10.39 -9.68 0.39
C ARG A 204 -10.69 -9.32 1.85
N THR A 205 -9.70 -9.28 2.72
CA THR A 205 -9.93 -8.99 4.14
C THR A 205 -10.00 -7.48 4.38
N ARG A 206 -10.73 -7.13 5.43
CA ARG A 206 -10.60 -5.87 6.16
C ARG A 206 -9.71 -6.12 7.37
N TYR A 207 -9.50 -5.14 8.21
CA TYR A 207 -8.74 -5.30 9.45
C TYR A 207 -9.24 -6.55 10.20
N PRO A 208 -8.35 -7.50 10.55
CA PRO A 208 -8.78 -8.60 11.40
C PRO A 208 -9.28 -8.02 12.73
N SER A 209 -10.50 -8.36 13.09
CA SER A 209 -11.14 -8.02 14.36
C SER A 209 -10.47 -8.74 15.52
#